data_4635605797ed138a9940047b0fc58c60
#
_entry.id   4635605797ed138a9940047b0fc58c60
#
_cell.length_a   1.000
_cell.length_b   1.000
_cell.length_c   1.000
_cell.angle_alpha   90.00
_cell.angle_beta   90.00
_cell.angle_gamma   90.00
#
_symmetry.space_group_name_H-M   'P 1'
#
loop_
_entity.id
_entity.type
_entity.pdbx_description
1 polymer ?
#
loop_
_entity_poly.entity_id
_entity_poly.type
_entity_poly.pdbx_seq_one_letter_code
_entity_poly.pdbx_strand_id
1 'polypeptide(L)'
;QETGSLHAISAHTSHREHLASYLVFLVTSGSGELEFNGKSYPLRAGDCVFIDCRKPYSHATSTDLWTLQWCHFYGHIMPDIYKKYQERGGMPVFHPKEISELVQVMTELYATAGSDSYVRDMKINEILNRLIYVLMDNSWHPEHTTHSRKRIDLEGIKHYLD
;
A
#
# COMPACT_ATOMS: atom_id res chain seq x y z
N GLN A 1 12.29 8.01 -4.13
CA GLN A 1 10.96 7.99 -3.51
C GLN A 1 10.08 9.03 -4.15
N GLU A 2 8.91 8.63 -4.57
CA GLU A 2 7.94 9.51 -5.21
C GLU A 2 6.58 9.33 -4.57
N THR A 3 5.88 10.43 -4.43
CA THR A 3 4.52 10.44 -3.91
C THR A 3 3.68 11.40 -4.70
N GLY A 4 2.38 11.20 -4.72
CA GLY A 4 1.50 12.11 -5.43
C GLY A 4 0.03 11.77 -5.29
N SER A 5 -0.75 12.60 -5.92
CA SER A 5 -2.19 12.43 -6.04
C SER A 5 -2.56 12.54 -7.52
N LEU A 6 -3.38 11.63 -7.97
CA LEU A 6 -3.83 11.61 -9.35
C LEU A 6 -5.36 11.65 -9.37
N HIS A 7 -5.89 12.60 -10.13
CA HIS A 7 -7.31 12.64 -10.45
C HIS A 7 -7.44 12.46 -11.97
N ALA A 8 -8.00 11.35 -12.39
CA ALA A 8 -8.17 11.07 -13.82
C ALA A 8 -9.32 11.90 -14.38
N ILE A 9 -9.04 12.63 -15.45
CA ILE A 9 -10.06 13.40 -16.17
C ILE A 9 -10.48 12.70 -17.46
N SER A 10 -9.77 11.65 -17.84
CA SER A 10 -10.07 10.78 -18.98
C SER A 10 -9.50 9.40 -18.70
N ALA A 11 -9.93 8.39 -19.42
CA ALA A 11 -9.35 7.06 -19.27
C ALA A 11 -7.86 7.10 -19.59
N HIS A 12 -7.06 6.57 -18.67
CA HIS A 12 -5.63 6.49 -18.90
C HIS A 12 -5.06 5.21 -18.34
N THR A 13 -3.96 4.75 -18.90
CA THR A 13 -3.28 3.52 -18.53
C THR A 13 -1.82 3.82 -18.22
N SER A 14 -1.32 3.19 -17.15
CA SER A 14 0.09 3.23 -16.80
C SER A 14 0.63 1.81 -16.78
N HIS A 15 1.77 1.59 -17.42
CA HIS A 15 2.42 0.29 -17.44
C HIS A 15 3.89 0.47 -17.08
N ARG A 16 4.36 -0.31 -16.12
CA ARG A 16 5.75 -0.27 -15.67
C ARG A 16 6.21 -1.65 -15.23
N GLU A 17 7.51 -1.86 -15.31
CA GLU A 17 8.13 -3.10 -14.85
C GLU A 17 9.60 -2.85 -14.45
N HIS A 18 10.13 -3.75 -13.65
CA HIS A 18 11.55 -3.77 -13.24
C HIS A 18 12.00 -2.54 -12.45
N LEU A 19 11.07 -1.87 -11.76
CA LEU A 19 11.43 -0.78 -10.86
C LEU A 19 11.85 -1.35 -9.51
N ALA A 20 12.99 -0.89 -8.99
CA ALA A 20 13.49 -1.32 -7.68
C ALA A 20 12.76 -0.57 -6.55
N SER A 21 11.45 -0.68 -6.51
CA SER A 21 10.63 0.01 -5.52
C SER A 21 9.36 -0.77 -5.23
N TYR A 22 8.66 -0.32 -4.18
CA TYR A 22 7.33 -0.81 -3.83
C TYR A 22 6.35 0.31 -4.07
N LEU A 23 5.14 -0.06 -4.46
CA LEU A 23 4.07 0.89 -4.73
C LEU A 23 2.91 0.64 -3.79
N VAL A 24 2.45 1.72 -3.16
CA VAL A 24 1.19 1.74 -2.44
C VAL A 24 0.31 2.79 -3.13
N PHE A 25 -0.92 2.43 -3.46
CA PHE A 25 -1.88 3.46 -3.84
C PHE A 25 -3.27 3.15 -3.32
N LEU A 26 -4.01 4.22 -3.05
CA LEU A 26 -5.39 4.19 -2.57
C LEU A 26 -6.30 4.72 -3.65
N VAL A 27 -7.41 4.03 -3.89
CA VAL A 27 -8.48 4.56 -4.72
C VAL A 27 -9.42 5.32 -3.80
N THR A 28 -9.41 6.65 -3.91
CA THR A 28 -10.24 7.49 -3.04
C THR A 28 -11.62 7.77 -3.64
N SER A 29 -11.74 7.68 -4.97
CA SER A 29 -13.04 7.76 -5.66
C SER A 29 -12.92 7.08 -7.01
N GLY A 30 -14.05 6.72 -7.59
CA GLY A 30 -14.10 6.07 -8.89
C GLY A 30 -13.71 4.61 -8.84
N SER A 31 -13.37 4.05 -10.00
CA SER A 31 -13.01 2.65 -10.13
C SER A 31 -12.00 2.44 -11.25
N GLY A 32 -11.39 1.28 -11.28
CA GLY A 32 -10.41 0.93 -12.30
C GLY A 32 -9.97 -0.51 -12.18
N GLU A 33 -8.80 -0.80 -12.71
CA GLU A 33 -8.25 -2.15 -12.73
C GLU A 33 -6.74 -2.11 -12.55
N LEU A 34 -6.22 -3.11 -11.84
CA LEU A 34 -4.80 -3.38 -11.73
C LEU A 34 -4.51 -4.70 -12.44
N GLU A 35 -3.52 -4.71 -13.32
CA GLU A 35 -2.88 -5.93 -13.77
C GLU A 35 -1.56 -6.07 -13.04
N PHE A 36 -1.37 -7.19 -12.38
CA PHE A 36 -0.14 -7.45 -11.65
C PHE A 36 0.28 -8.89 -11.85
N ASN A 37 1.50 -9.06 -12.38
CA ASN A 37 2.13 -10.36 -12.60
C ASN A 37 1.19 -11.33 -13.35
N GLY A 38 0.51 -10.82 -14.38
CA GLY A 38 -0.36 -11.61 -15.23
C GLY A 38 -1.79 -11.81 -14.74
N LYS A 39 -2.15 -11.23 -13.62
CA LYS A 39 -3.52 -11.31 -13.07
C LYS A 39 -4.18 -9.94 -13.04
N SER A 40 -5.49 -9.93 -13.26
CA SER A 40 -6.30 -8.71 -13.21
C SER A 40 -7.06 -8.62 -11.89
N TYR A 41 -7.09 -7.43 -11.32
CA TYR A 41 -7.78 -7.13 -10.08
C TYR A 41 -8.66 -5.90 -10.27
N PRO A 42 -9.99 -6.02 -10.12
CA PRO A 42 -10.86 -4.86 -10.17
C PRO A 42 -10.65 -4.01 -8.92
N LEU A 43 -10.72 -2.70 -9.10
CA LEU A 43 -10.51 -1.73 -8.03
C LEU A 43 -11.69 -0.78 -7.94
N ARG A 44 -12.07 -0.45 -6.73
CA ARG A 44 -13.11 0.53 -6.44
C ARG A 44 -12.66 1.44 -5.31
N ALA A 45 -13.40 2.52 -5.10
CA ALA A 45 -13.11 3.44 -4.01
C ALA A 45 -13.03 2.68 -2.68
N GLY A 46 -11.99 2.96 -1.92
CA GLY A 46 -11.70 2.29 -0.66
C GLY A 46 -10.67 1.18 -0.77
N ASP A 47 -10.32 0.73 -1.96
CA ASP A 47 -9.31 -0.30 -2.15
C ASP A 47 -7.90 0.27 -2.11
N CYS A 48 -6.98 -0.55 -1.61
CA CYS A 48 -5.56 -0.23 -1.53
C CYS A 48 -4.76 -1.27 -2.31
N VAL A 49 -3.76 -0.81 -3.04
CA VAL A 49 -2.80 -1.66 -3.75
C VAL A 49 -1.47 -1.59 -3.02
N PHE A 50 -0.84 -2.75 -2.83
CA PHE A 50 0.52 -2.85 -2.31
C PHE A 50 1.25 -3.93 -3.11
N ILE A 51 2.23 -3.50 -3.91
CA ILE A 51 2.93 -4.40 -4.84
C ILE A 51 4.43 -4.13 -4.88
N ASP A 52 5.16 -5.17 -5.28
CA ASP A 52 6.59 -5.12 -5.60
C ASP A 52 6.71 -4.75 -7.09
N CYS A 53 7.26 -3.57 -7.36
CA CYS A 53 7.35 -3.03 -8.72
C CYS A 53 8.38 -3.72 -9.60
N ARG A 54 9.14 -4.68 -9.08
CA ARG A 54 10.02 -5.52 -9.90
C ARG A 54 9.22 -6.51 -10.74
N LYS A 55 7.97 -6.78 -10.38
CA LYS A 55 7.04 -7.56 -11.20
C LYS A 55 6.32 -6.63 -12.16
N PRO A 56 5.99 -7.10 -13.37
CA PRO A 56 5.26 -6.24 -14.32
C PRO A 56 3.86 -5.89 -13.78
N TYR A 57 3.49 -4.65 -13.94
CA TYR A 57 2.18 -4.16 -13.52
C TYR A 57 1.69 -3.04 -14.41
N SER A 58 0.38 -2.89 -14.49
CA SER A 58 -0.27 -1.76 -15.12
C SER A 58 -1.56 -1.45 -14.41
N HIS A 59 -2.01 -0.22 -14.49
CA HIS A 59 -3.31 0.17 -13.95
C HIS A 59 -3.99 1.15 -14.88
N ALA A 60 -5.32 1.10 -14.87
CA ALA A 60 -6.13 1.95 -15.74
C ALA A 60 -7.43 2.30 -15.02
N THR A 61 -7.86 3.56 -15.19
CA THR A 61 -9.17 3.96 -14.71
C THR A 61 -10.26 3.38 -15.63
N SER A 62 -11.41 3.09 -15.03
CA SER A 62 -12.61 2.74 -15.81
C SER A 62 -13.31 4.02 -16.27
N THR A 63 -14.49 3.87 -16.89
CA THR A 63 -15.32 5.00 -17.28
C THR A 63 -15.78 5.82 -16.06
N ASP A 64 -15.82 5.19 -14.87
CA ASP A 64 -16.01 5.87 -13.61
C ASP A 64 -14.64 6.33 -13.13
N LEU A 65 -14.21 7.51 -13.60
CA LEU A 65 -12.85 8.02 -13.45
C LEU A 65 -12.42 8.09 -11.99
N TRP A 66 -11.25 7.51 -11.70
CA TRP A 66 -10.77 7.41 -10.34
C TRP A 66 -9.89 8.55 -9.89
N THR A 67 -9.79 8.72 -8.58
CA THR A 67 -8.81 9.57 -7.92
C THR A 67 -7.94 8.66 -7.07
N LEU A 68 -6.63 8.83 -7.17
CA LEU A 68 -5.64 8.02 -6.47
C LEU A 68 -4.74 8.88 -5.61
N GLN A 69 -4.31 8.31 -4.48
CA GLN A 69 -3.12 8.76 -3.75
C GLN A 69 -2.08 7.64 -3.85
N TRP A 70 -0.85 7.96 -4.17
CA TRP A 70 0.16 6.94 -4.43
C TRP A 70 1.52 7.31 -3.84
N CYS A 71 2.31 6.29 -3.57
CA CYS A 71 3.68 6.43 -3.10
C CYS A 71 4.54 5.29 -3.63
N HIS A 72 5.65 5.64 -4.28
CA HIS A 72 6.72 4.71 -4.60
C HIS A 72 7.83 4.89 -3.59
N PHE A 73 8.29 3.80 -2.99
CA PHE A 73 9.33 3.89 -1.96
C PHE A 73 10.17 2.62 -1.93
N TYR A 74 11.34 2.75 -1.31
CA TYR A 74 12.24 1.63 -1.09
C TYR A 74 12.98 1.81 0.23
N GLY A 75 13.35 0.71 0.87
CA GLY A 75 14.20 0.68 2.05
C GLY A 75 14.80 -0.71 2.18
N HIS A 76 15.92 -0.80 2.88
CA HIS A 76 16.66 -2.07 3.01
C HIS A 76 15.82 -3.18 3.64
N ILE A 77 14.87 -2.83 4.51
CA ILE A 77 14.02 -3.81 5.19
C ILE A 77 12.79 -4.19 4.38
N MET A 78 12.52 -3.48 3.27
CA MET A 78 11.29 -3.71 2.51
C MET A 78 11.14 -5.12 1.94
N PRO A 79 12.18 -5.76 1.40
CA PRO A 79 12.03 -7.14 0.92
C PRO A 79 11.53 -8.09 2.01
N ASP A 80 12.05 -7.96 3.22
CA ASP A 80 11.61 -8.79 4.35
C ASP A 80 10.19 -8.47 4.78
N ILE A 81 9.83 -7.19 4.79
CA ILE A 81 8.47 -6.75 5.14
C ILE A 81 7.47 -7.28 4.11
N TYR A 82 7.78 -7.15 2.83
CA TYR A 82 6.89 -7.61 1.77
C TYR A 82 6.72 -9.13 1.81
N LYS A 83 7.79 -9.85 2.08
CA LYS A 83 7.75 -11.31 2.27
C LYS A 83 6.81 -11.66 3.41
N LYS A 84 6.93 -10.97 4.54
CA LYS A 84 6.04 -11.16 5.69
C LYS A 84 4.59 -10.87 5.32
N TYR A 85 4.36 -9.83 4.54
CA TYR A 85 3.03 -9.49 4.03
C TYR A 85 2.43 -10.65 3.22
N GLN A 86 3.21 -11.22 2.30
CA GLN A 86 2.78 -12.35 1.48
C GLN A 86 2.55 -13.61 2.33
N GLU A 87 3.41 -13.89 3.29
CA GLU A 87 3.30 -15.05 4.16
C GLU A 87 2.03 -15.02 5.01
N ARG A 88 1.53 -13.84 5.31
CA ARG A 88 0.27 -13.66 6.03
C ARG A 88 -0.96 -13.74 5.14
N GLY A 89 -0.79 -14.05 3.87
CA GLY A 89 -1.88 -14.11 2.91
C GLY A 89 -2.19 -12.76 2.28
N GLY A 90 -1.25 -11.80 2.33
CA GLY A 90 -1.42 -10.51 1.70
C GLY A 90 -1.57 -10.61 0.20
N MET A 91 -2.51 -9.85 -0.34
CA MET A 91 -2.83 -9.82 -1.76
C MET A 91 -2.40 -8.49 -2.37
N PRO A 92 -2.18 -8.42 -3.70
CA PRO A 92 -1.87 -7.15 -4.34
C PRO A 92 -2.90 -6.06 -4.09
N VAL A 93 -4.16 -6.45 -3.90
CA VAL A 93 -5.26 -5.53 -3.60
C VAL A 93 -5.93 -5.99 -2.31
N PHE A 94 -6.18 -5.05 -1.42
CA PHE A 94 -6.93 -5.33 -0.20
C PHE A 94 -7.83 -4.15 0.15
N HIS A 95 -8.83 -4.41 0.98
CA HIS A 95 -9.72 -3.37 1.48
C HIS A 95 -9.31 -3.04 2.92
N PRO A 96 -8.76 -1.85 3.19
CA PRO A 96 -8.29 -1.49 4.54
C PRO A 96 -9.41 -1.56 5.57
N LYS A 97 -9.06 -1.97 6.78
CA LYS A 97 -10.00 -1.95 7.91
C LYS A 97 -10.40 -0.52 8.26
N GLU A 98 -9.44 0.40 8.18
CA GLU A 98 -9.63 1.81 8.50
C GLU A 98 -8.93 2.68 7.47
N ILE A 99 -9.62 2.96 6.36
CA ILE A 99 -9.02 3.70 5.24
C ILE A 99 -8.58 5.11 5.65
N SER A 100 -9.26 5.73 6.62
CA SER A 100 -8.91 7.08 7.05
C SER A 100 -7.49 7.19 7.58
N GLU A 101 -6.99 6.15 8.23
CA GLU A 101 -5.60 6.12 8.70
C GLU A 101 -4.61 6.18 7.53
N LEU A 102 -4.87 5.41 6.47
CA LEU A 102 -4.02 5.41 5.28
C LEU A 102 -4.09 6.74 4.54
N VAL A 103 -5.28 7.28 4.38
CA VAL A 103 -5.47 8.59 3.74
C VAL A 103 -4.70 9.66 4.49
N GLN A 104 -4.77 9.66 5.82
CA GLN A 104 -4.09 10.65 6.65
C GLN A 104 -2.57 10.57 6.48
N VAL A 105 -2.00 9.38 6.54
CA VAL A 105 -0.56 9.18 6.39
C VAL A 105 -0.10 9.58 4.98
N MET A 106 -0.83 9.19 3.95
CA MET A 106 -0.49 9.53 2.58
C MET A 106 -0.56 11.03 2.33
N THR A 107 -1.57 11.70 2.89
CA THR A 107 -1.73 13.16 2.78
C THR A 107 -0.57 13.88 3.47
N GLU A 108 -0.20 13.42 4.66
CA GLU A 108 0.94 13.99 5.40
C GLU A 108 2.26 13.79 4.65
N LEU A 109 2.45 12.61 4.06
CA LEU A 109 3.63 12.32 3.27
C LEU A 109 3.75 13.26 2.07
N TYR A 110 2.65 13.46 1.35
CA TYR A 110 2.60 14.35 0.20
C TYR A 110 2.93 15.79 0.60
N ALA A 111 2.32 16.27 1.68
CA ALA A 111 2.57 17.64 2.17
C ALA A 111 4.03 17.82 2.59
N THR A 112 4.60 16.83 3.27
CA THR A 112 6.00 16.89 3.71
C THR A 112 6.96 16.86 2.53
N ALA A 113 6.68 16.05 1.52
CA ALA A 113 7.52 15.95 0.32
C ALA A 113 7.61 17.29 -0.43
N GLY A 114 6.55 18.08 -0.39
CA GLY A 114 6.51 19.40 -1.02
C GLY A 114 7.02 20.54 -0.14
N SER A 115 7.46 20.26 1.07
CA SER A 115 7.92 21.30 2.00
C SER A 115 9.39 21.65 1.76
N ASP A 116 9.79 22.85 2.22
CA ASP A 116 11.16 23.33 2.17
C ASP A 116 11.89 23.13 3.50
N SER A 117 11.32 22.35 4.41
CA SER A 117 11.90 22.12 5.73
C SER A 117 13.29 21.50 5.63
N TYR A 118 14.21 22.02 6.41
CA TYR A 118 15.56 21.53 6.48
C TYR A 118 15.62 20.08 7.07
N VAL A 119 14.59 19.67 7.81
CA VAL A 119 14.47 18.30 8.34
C VAL A 119 13.51 17.43 7.51
N ARG A 120 13.18 17.88 6.31
CA ARG A 120 12.21 17.19 5.44
C ARG A 120 12.50 15.71 5.26
N ASP A 121 13.75 15.37 4.95
CA ASP A 121 14.11 13.99 4.65
C ASP A 121 13.97 13.07 5.88
N MET A 122 14.32 13.58 7.05
CA MET A 122 14.12 12.84 8.30
C MET A 122 12.65 12.62 8.58
N LYS A 123 11.84 13.64 8.33
CA LYS A 123 10.40 13.53 8.54
C LYS A 123 9.75 12.59 7.54
N ILE A 124 10.20 12.59 6.28
CA ILE A 124 9.74 11.63 5.29
C ILE A 124 10.02 10.21 5.75
N ASN A 125 11.22 9.94 6.27
CA ASN A 125 11.55 8.60 6.78
C ASN A 125 10.64 8.18 7.93
N GLU A 126 10.34 9.09 8.85
CA GLU A 126 9.42 8.81 9.95
C GLU A 126 8.01 8.45 9.41
N ILE A 127 7.53 9.25 8.46
CA ILE A 127 6.20 9.04 7.89
C ILE A 127 6.15 7.73 7.10
N LEU A 128 7.20 7.40 6.36
CA LEU A 128 7.28 6.13 5.62
C LEU A 128 7.24 4.93 6.56
N ASN A 129 7.93 5.00 7.69
CA ASN A 129 7.86 3.93 8.70
C ASN A 129 6.44 3.79 9.24
N ARG A 130 5.77 4.90 9.49
CA ARG A 130 4.39 4.90 9.95
C ARG A 130 3.45 4.36 8.87
N LEU A 131 3.68 4.73 7.61
CA LEU A 131 2.90 4.21 6.48
C LEU A 131 3.00 2.68 6.42
N ILE A 132 4.20 2.14 6.54
CA ILE A 132 4.41 0.69 6.53
C ILE A 132 3.64 0.02 7.67
N TYR A 133 3.72 0.57 8.87
CA TYR A 133 3.00 0.05 10.01
C TYR A 133 1.48 0.06 9.78
N VAL A 134 0.95 1.21 9.38
CA VAL A 134 -0.49 1.37 9.14
C VAL A 134 -0.95 0.45 8.01
N LEU A 135 -0.14 0.33 6.96
CA LEU A 135 -0.40 -0.56 5.83
C LEU A 135 -0.50 -2.02 6.28
N MET A 136 0.47 -2.48 7.05
CA MET A 136 0.50 -3.86 7.53
C MET A 136 -0.66 -4.14 8.48
N ASP A 137 -0.97 -3.21 9.36
CA ASP A 137 -2.08 -3.35 10.30
C ASP A 137 -3.43 -3.39 9.58
N ASN A 138 -3.63 -2.50 8.60
CA ASN A 138 -4.90 -2.41 7.87
C ASN A 138 -5.12 -3.52 6.86
N SER A 139 -4.05 -4.17 6.41
CA SER A 139 -4.14 -5.26 5.44
C SER A 139 -4.32 -6.62 6.10
N TRP A 140 -4.10 -6.71 7.41
CA TRP A 140 -4.18 -7.98 8.11
C TRP A 140 -5.62 -8.30 8.51
N HIS A 141 -6.11 -9.44 8.02
CA HIS A 141 -7.44 -9.94 8.33
C HIS A 141 -7.29 -11.31 9.00
N PRO A 142 -7.27 -11.36 10.35
CA PRO A 142 -7.04 -12.61 11.09
C PRO A 142 -8.00 -13.73 10.72
N GLU A 143 -9.20 -13.41 10.28
CA GLU A 143 -10.20 -14.37 9.84
C GLU A 143 -9.78 -15.16 8.61
N HIS A 144 -8.77 -14.70 7.89
CA HIS A 144 -8.22 -15.37 6.71
C HIS A 144 -7.04 -16.28 7.05
N THR A 145 -6.63 -16.33 8.31
CA THR A 145 -5.53 -17.19 8.75
C THR A 145 -6.06 -18.53 9.23
N THR A 146 -5.18 -19.55 9.29
CA THR A 146 -5.55 -20.86 9.79
C THR A 146 -5.68 -20.84 11.31
N HIS A 147 -6.46 -21.76 11.85
CA HIS A 147 -6.65 -21.89 13.30
C HIS A 147 -5.35 -22.12 14.06
N SER A 148 -4.47 -22.97 13.55
CA SER A 148 -3.19 -23.25 14.20
C SER A 148 -2.31 -22.00 14.25
N ARG A 149 -2.32 -21.22 13.19
CA ARG A 149 -1.58 -19.98 13.14
C ARG A 149 -2.11 -18.97 14.16
N LYS A 150 -3.42 -18.87 14.25
CA LYS A 150 -4.08 -18.00 15.22
C LYS A 150 -3.68 -18.33 16.65
N ARG A 151 -3.62 -19.64 16.97
CA ARG A 151 -3.21 -20.09 18.27
C ARG A 151 -1.77 -19.71 18.59
N ILE A 152 -0.87 -19.90 17.63
CA ILE A 152 0.53 -19.53 17.77
C ILE A 152 0.67 -18.03 18.06
N ASP A 153 -0.08 -17.21 17.35
CA ASP A 153 -0.06 -15.77 17.56
C ASP A 153 -0.48 -15.39 18.98
N LEU A 154 -1.51 -16.05 19.50
CA LEU A 154 -1.97 -15.81 20.87
C LEU A 154 -0.92 -16.19 21.90
N GLU A 155 -0.24 -17.31 21.72
CA GLU A 155 0.84 -17.73 22.60
C GLU A 155 2.02 -16.76 22.55
N GLY A 156 2.33 -16.26 21.35
CA GLY A 156 3.36 -15.26 21.18
C GLY A 156 3.04 -13.96 21.92
N ILE A 157 1.80 -13.53 21.87
CA ILE A 157 1.36 -12.35 22.61
C ILE A 157 1.49 -12.54 24.10
N LYS A 158 1.13 -13.70 24.61
CA LYS A 158 1.31 -14.03 26.03
C LYS A 158 2.76 -13.91 26.46
N HIS A 159 3.66 -14.42 25.64
CA HIS A 159 5.09 -14.32 25.90
C HIS A 159 5.56 -12.88 26.02
N TYR A 160 5.05 -12.02 25.17
CA TYR A 160 5.41 -10.60 25.20
C TYR A 160 4.87 -9.87 26.42
N LEU A 161 3.73 -10.28 26.93
CA LEU A 161 3.09 -9.63 28.07
C LEU A 161 3.62 -10.15 29.41
N ASP A 162 4.17 -11.33 29.41
CA ASP A 162 4.76 -11.94 30.60
C ASP A 162 6.20 -11.48 30.79
#